data_2270b0545d3c86b199d9a90f3bbc817d
#
_entry.id   2270b0545d3c86b199d9a90f3bbc817d
#
_cell.length_a   1.000
_cell.length_b   1.000
_cell.length_c   1.000
_cell.angle_alpha   90.00
_cell.angle_beta   90.00
_cell.angle_gamma   90.00
#
_symmetry.space_group_name_H-M   'P 1'
#
loop_
_entity.id
_entity.type
_entity.pdbx_description
1 polymer ?
#
loop_
_entity_poly.entity_id
_entity_poly.type
_entity_poly.pdbx_seq_one_letter_code
_entity_poly.pdbx_strand_id
1 'polypeptide(L)'
;MTTAQFKGTHSTTWRDGERPITLAILAMGGEGGGVLADWIVEVGEHAGWASQNTSVAGVAQRTGATVYYVELLPPPSDGVPEGGRTEPILSLFPVPGEVDIVITSELMECGRAVQRGFATPDRTTLITSTNRVYSVDEKIALGDGRVDGEELFAAAQRAAKVLVAADFARMADDAGSVISASLYGALAGSGALPFTREQFEAPIRSFPKAAERSLKAFAAAYAEATSQVAAEKTPAAEPPAAPPAAPPARRGEPVPVTIGRRRPETAEDRKQAAERERNRIASAAPASLVGPALTGQAERAAELPAAVRSTVLHGVVRTAVYQSPEYADQYLDRVRAVADVDPDRDGDAALTCEAARHIALWMCYQDTIQVAAQKTRRGRMDRVRKEAKAGEGQLMQVREYLHPQVEEITDTLPAGLGARLLRSKLFERLVHAATHRGIVLNTTSITGYTALAVLARLRPLRPRSLRFVREQESIDAWLNLAVSRAAESPALAREIIECQQVLKGYGATYAHGGESFDLLIDAARDLPTADGSAERLKHLRAAALADEDGAKLRSELAARPTSIG
;
A
#
# COMPACT_ATOMS: atom_id res chain seq x y z
N MET A 1 -30.62 -41.53 -9.44
CA MET A 1 -29.30 -40.83 -9.54
C MET A 1 -28.62 -40.96 -8.20
N THR A 2 -27.50 -41.63 -8.16
CA THR A 2 -26.83 -42.04 -6.91
C THR A 2 -26.12 -40.81 -6.33
N THR A 3 -26.60 -40.33 -5.19
CA THR A 3 -25.94 -39.29 -4.39
C THR A 3 -24.54 -39.80 -4.00
N ALA A 4 -23.51 -39.23 -4.61
CA ALA A 4 -22.12 -39.52 -4.21
C ALA A 4 -21.97 -39.02 -2.76
N GLN A 5 -21.89 -39.96 -1.81
CA GLN A 5 -21.53 -39.64 -0.42
C GLN A 5 -20.11 -39.12 -0.40
N PHE A 6 -19.98 -37.82 -0.23
CA PHE A 6 -18.70 -37.16 -0.07
C PHE A 6 -18.13 -37.48 1.32
N LYS A 7 -17.05 -38.27 1.38
CA LYS A 7 -16.28 -38.52 2.60
C LYS A 7 -15.12 -37.53 2.69
N GLY A 8 -15.43 -36.26 2.92
CA GLY A 8 -14.41 -35.24 3.18
C GLY A 8 -14.09 -35.15 4.68
N THR A 9 -12.92 -34.71 4.99
CA THR A 9 -12.38 -34.54 6.37
C THR A 9 -12.84 -33.25 7.05
N HIS A 10 -13.75 -32.48 6.42
CA HIS A 10 -14.24 -31.21 6.96
C HIS A 10 -15.37 -31.41 7.99
N SER A 11 -15.56 -30.40 8.84
CA SER A 11 -16.68 -30.35 9.78
C SER A 11 -18.00 -30.69 9.08
N THR A 12 -18.78 -31.60 9.66
CA THR A 12 -19.98 -32.15 9.05
C THR A 12 -21.20 -31.23 9.10
N THR A 13 -21.12 -30.13 9.81
CA THR A 13 -22.29 -29.27 10.11
C THR A 13 -22.94 -28.62 8.87
N TRP A 14 -22.15 -28.30 7.83
CA TRP A 14 -22.72 -27.74 6.60
C TRP A 14 -23.33 -28.80 5.65
N ARG A 15 -23.06 -30.08 5.86
CA ARG A 15 -23.55 -31.17 5.01
C ARG A 15 -25.05 -31.41 5.11
N ASP A 16 -25.62 -30.97 6.21
CA ASP A 16 -27.05 -31.12 6.46
C ASP A 16 -27.88 -29.95 5.93
N GLY A 17 -27.24 -29.03 5.13
CA GLY A 17 -27.92 -27.86 4.57
C GLY A 17 -28.12 -26.71 5.55
N GLU A 18 -27.59 -26.83 6.78
CA GLU A 18 -27.77 -25.82 7.84
C GLU A 18 -26.77 -24.67 7.77
N ARG A 19 -25.66 -24.86 7.03
CA ARG A 19 -24.57 -23.89 7.01
C ARG A 19 -23.91 -23.79 5.62
N PRO A 20 -23.61 -22.56 5.13
CA PRO A 20 -22.85 -22.38 3.90
C PRO A 20 -21.37 -22.77 4.07
N ILE A 21 -20.72 -23.16 2.97
CA ILE A 21 -19.26 -23.19 2.88
C ILE A 21 -18.80 -21.76 2.62
N THR A 22 -17.86 -21.30 3.43
CA THR A 22 -17.37 -19.92 3.41
C THR A 22 -15.94 -19.83 2.86
N LEU A 23 -15.73 -18.93 1.91
CA LEU A 23 -14.42 -18.69 1.30
C LEU A 23 -14.01 -17.23 1.43
N ALA A 24 -12.75 -16.99 1.81
CA ALA A 24 -12.13 -15.68 1.77
C ALA A 24 -10.94 -15.70 0.78
N ILE A 25 -10.99 -14.81 -0.23
CA ILE A 25 -9.95 -14.68 -1.25
C ILE A 25 -9.26 -13.33 -1.05
N LEU A 26 -7.97 -13.34 -0.80
CA LEU A 26 -7.14 -12.15 -0.68
C LEU A 26 -6.23 -12.06 -1.91
N ALA A 27 -6.58 -11.20 -2.85
CA ALA A 27 -5.84 -11.03 -4.11
C ALA A 27 -5.43 -9.58 -4.32
N MET A 28 -4.20 -9.39 -4.81
CA MET A 28 -3.70 -8.07 -5.18
C MET A 28 -4.45 -7.52 -6.40
N GLY A 29 -4.49 -6.20 -6.51
CA GLY A 29 -5.10 -5.54 -7.67
C GLY A 29 -4.47 -5.99 -8.99
N GLY A 30 -5.29 -6.40 -9.94
CA GLY A 30 -4.84 -6.90 -11.24
C GLY A 30 -4.57 -8.42 -11.32
N GLU A 31 -4.63 -9.17 -10.23
CA GLU A 31 -4.38 -10.63 -10.20
C GLU A 31 -5.63 -11.48 -10.47
N GLY A 32 -6.76 -10.84 -10.79
CA GLY A 32 -7.97 -11.54 -11.20
C GLY A 32 -8.75 -12.16 -10.04
N GLY A 33 -8.63 -11.63 -8.81
CA GLY A 33 -9.37 -12.13 -7.65
C GLY A 33 -10.90 -12.12 -7.84
N GLY A 34 -11.45 -11.10 -8.52
CA GLY A 34 -12.86 -11.06 -8.88
C GLY A 34 -13.25 -12.20 -9.83
N VAL A 35 -12.44 -12.45 -10.86
CA VAL A 35 -12.68 -13.55 -11.81
C VAL A 35 -12.66 -14.90 -11.09
N LEU A 36 -11.74 -15.08 -10.12
CA LEU A 36 -11.70 -16.29 -9.29
C LEU A 36 -12.98 -16.45 -8.47
N ALA A 37 -13.44 -15.37 -7.82
CA ALA A 37 -14.68 -15.39 -7.06
C ALA A 37 -15.90 -15.69 -7.95
N ASP A 38 -15.97 -15.10 -9.14
CA ASP A 38 -17.05 -15.32 -10.11
C ASP A 38 -17.08 -16.79 -10.60
N TRP A 39 -15.94 -17.39 -10.91
CA TRP A 39 -15.87 -18.81 -11.26
C TRP A 39 -16.33 -19.73 -10.14
N ILE A 40 -16.01 -19.39 -8.87
CA ILE A 40 -16.46 -20.16 -7.71
C ILE A 40 -17.97 -20.06 -7.53
N VAL A 41 -18.55 -18.89 -7.76
CA VAL A 41 -20.02 -18.71 -7.75
C VAL A 41 -20.66 -19.51 -8.88
N GLU A 42 -20.13 -19.38 -10.12
CA GLU A 42 -20.66 -20.06 -11.31
C GLU A 42 -20.65 -21.58 -11.16
N VAL A 43 -19.58 -22.17 -10.60
CA VAL A 43 -19.55 -23.63 -10.35
C VAL A 43 -20.59 -24.05 -9.31
N GLY A 44 -20.82 -23.25 -8.26
CA GLY A 44 -21.86 -23.50 -7.27
C GLY A 44 -23.27 -23.42 -7.88
N GLU A 45 -23.56 -22.36 -8.64
CA GLU A 45 -24.84 -22.17 -9.31
C GLU A 45 -25.15 -23.29 -10.32
N HIS A 46 -24.16 -23.71 -11.13
CA HIS A 46 -24.32 -24.82 -12.06
C HIS A 46 -24.57 -26.16 -11.34
N ALA A 47 -24.12 -26.29 -10.10
CA ALA A 47 -24.40 -27.45 -9.25
C ALA A 47 -25.71 -27.32 -8.45
N GLY A 48 -26.47 -26.24 -8.61
CA GLY A 48 -27.74 -26.00 -7.95
C GLY A 48 -27.61 -25.45 -6.52
N TRP A 49 -26.45 -24.90 -6.15
CA TRP A 49 -26.20 -24.27 -4.86
C TRP A 49 -26.61 -22.79 -4.88
N ALA A 50 -27.10 -22.28 -3.77
CA ALA A 50 -27.25 -20.84 -3.61
C ALA A 50 -25.88 -20.22 -3.33
N SER A 51 -25.43 -19.33 -4.21
CA SER A 51 -24.06 -18.79 -4.19
C SER A 51 -24.09 -17.27 -4.21
N GLN A 52 -23.22 -16.65 -3.44
CA GLN A 52 -23.04 -15.20 -3.41
C GLN A 52 -21.56 -14.84 -3.29
N ASN A 53 -21.14 -13.80 -4.00
CA ASN A 53 -19.87 -13.16 -3.74
C ASN A 53 -20.06 -11.69 -3.31
N THR A 54 -19.16 -11.22 -2.48
CA THR A 54 -19.01 -9.80 -2.12
C THR A 54 -17.55 -9.42 -2.18
N SER A 55 -17.26 -8.15 -2.34
CA SER A 55 -15.88 -7.67 -2.32
C SER A 55 -15.74 -6.40 -1.49
N VAL A 56 -14.70 -6.38 -0.67
CA VAL A 56 -14.26 -5.17 0.02
C VAL A 56 -12.94 -4.76 -0.59
N ALA A 57 -12.96 -3.66 -1.31
CA ALA A 57 -11.78 -3.12 -1.95
C ALA A 57 -10.71 -2.80 -0.91
N GLY A 58 -9.60 -3.52 -0.95
CA GLY A 58 -8.38 -3.12 -0.28
C GLY A 58 -7.74 -2.01 -1.10
N VAL A 59 -7.34 -0.92 -0.45
CA VAL A 59 -6.52 0.08 -1.14
C VAL A 59 -5.12 -0.52 -1.25
N ALA A 60 -4.81 -1.14 -2.38
CA ALA A 60 -3.53 -1.80 -2.66
C ALA A 60 -2.31 -0.89 -2.40
N GLN A 61 -2.52 0.43 -2.45
CA GLN A 61 -1.52 1.45 -2.13
C GLN A 61 -1.26 1.64 -0.62
N ARG A 62 -2.14 1.15 0.26
CA ARG A 62 -2.04 1.38 1.71
C ARG A 62 -2.18 0.14 2.58
N THR A 63 -3.04 -0.82 2.24
CA THR A 63 -3.47 -1.88 3.17
C THR A 63 -3.44 -3.31 2.62
N GLY A 64 -3.01 -3.53 1.37
CA GLY A 64 -2.91 -4.88 0.78
C GLY A 64 -4.03 -5.23 -0.20
N ALA A 65 -4.35 -6.51 -0.30
CA ALA A 65 -5.26 -7.08 -1.28
C ALA A 65 -6.73 -6.68 -1.09
N THR A 66 -7.50 -6.76 -2.17
CA THR A 66 -8.96 -6.82 -2.09
C THR A 66 -9.36 -8.15 -1.47
N VAL A 67 -10.29 -8.11 -0.53
CA VAL A 67 -10.89 -9.30 0.06
C VAL A 67 -12.20 -9.59 -0.67
N TYR A 68 -12.25 -10.73 -1.35
CA TYR A 68 -13.49 -11.27 -1.89
C TYR A 68 -14.00 -12.33 -0.92
N TYR A 69 -15.30 -12.32 -0.66
CA TYR A 69 -15.93 -13.27 0.23
C TYR A 69 -17.04 -14.01 -0.52
N VAL A 70 -16.98 -15.33 -0.51
CA VAL A 70 -17.95 -16.18 -1.20
C VAL A 70 -18.60 -17.11 -0.18
N GLU A 71 -19.90 -17.22 -0.25
CA GLU A 71 -20.70 -18.24 0.46
C GLU A 71 -21.41 -19.14 -0.53
N LEU A 72 -21.31 -20.44 -0.29
CA LEU A 72 -21.96 -21.49 -1.08
C LEU A 72 -22.85 -22.33 -0.16
N LEU A 73 -24.16 -22.19 -0.29
CA LEU A 73 -25.12 -22.98 0.48
C LEU A 73 -25.62 -24.15 -0.36
N PRO A 74 -25.46 -25.40 0.11
CA PRO A 74 -25.93 -26.58 -0.62
C PRO A 74 -27.48 -26.58 -0.75
N PRO A 75 -28.03 -27.22 -1.80
CA PRO A 75 -29.46 -27.39 -1.89
C PRO A 75 -29.98 -28.19 -0.68
N PRO A 76 -31.20 -27.91 -0.22
CA PRO A 76 -31.81 -28.66 0.88
C PRO A 76 -31.83 -30.15 0.58
N SER A 77 -31.64 -30.97 1.61
CA SER A 77 -31.79 -32.42 1.51
C SER A 77 -33.19 -32.79 1.03
N ASP A 78 -33.32 -33.88 0.25
CA ASP A 78 -34.58 -34.35 -0.29
C ASP A 78 -35.64 -34.50 0.83
N GLY A 79 -36.77 -33.80 0.72
CA GLY A 79 -37.89 -33.88 1.66
C GLY A 79 -38.45 -32.54 2.18
N VAL A 80 -37.82 -31.42 1.86
CA VAL A 80 -38.36 -30.09 2.25
C VAL A 80 -39.34 -29.62 1.19
N PRO A 81 -40.63 -29.31 1.54
CA PRO A 81 -41.64 -28.85 0.57
C PRO A 81 -41.23 -27.52 -0.09
N GLU A 82 -41.45 -27.39 -1.40
CA GLU A 82 -41.11 -26.17 -2.19
C GLU A 82 -41.77 -24.88 -1.68
N GLY A 83 -42.87 -24.96 -0.91
CA GLY A 83 -43.62 -23.80 -0.42
C GLY A 83 -43.13 -23.16 0.87
N GLY A 84 -42.02 -23.64 1.46
CA GLY A 84 -41.42 -23.13 2.71
C GLY A 84 -40.02 -22.51 2.55
N ARG A 85 -39.51 -22.35 1.34
CA ARG A 85 -38.15 -21.82 1.07
C ARG A 85 -38.13 -20.31 1.19
N THR A 86 -37.62 -19.81 2.28
CA THR A 86 -37.09 -18.44 2.33
C THR A 86 -35.73 -18.43 1.65
N GLU A 87 -35.50 -17.46 0.73
CA GLU A 87 -34.17 -17.25 0.14
C GLU A 87 -33.14 -17.06 1.26
N PRO A 88 -31.98 -17.74 1.23
CA PRO A 88 -30.99 -17.61 2.27
C PRO A 88 -30.42 -16.19 2.31
N ILE A 89 -30.30 -15.63 3.52
CA ILE A 89 -29.57 -14.38 3.74
C ILE A 89 -28.10 -14.75 3.97
N LEU A 90 -27.27 -14.46 2.99
CA LEU A 90 -25.84 -14.72 3.03
C LEU A 90 -25.07 -13.52 3.60
N SER A 91 -23.91 -13.77 4.21
CA SER A 91 -23.10 -12.75 4.86
C SER A 91 -22.34 -11.90 3.84
N LEU A 92 -22.02 -10.66 4.20
CA LEU A 92 -21.28 -9.73 3.31
C LEU A 92 -19.77 -9.73 3.54
N PHE A 93 -19.28 -10.35 4.63
CA PHE A 93 -17.87 -10.29 5.00
C PHE A 93 -17.46 -11.52 5.82
N PRO A 94 -16.19 -12.02 5.67
CA PRO A 94 -15.71 -13.16 6.42
C PRO A 94 -15.62 -12.86 7.92
N VAL A 95 -16.14 -13.78 8.71
CA VAL A 95 -16.04 -13.73 10.17
C VAL A 95 -14.77 -14.47 10.62
N PRO A 96 -13.90 -13.84 11.44
CA PRO A 96 -12.73 -14.52 11.98
C PRO A 96 -13.11 -15.82 12.71
N GLY A 97 -12.38 -16.90 12.42
CA GLY A 97 -12.65 -18.23 12.97
C GLY A 97 -13.73 -19.05 12.25
N GLU A 98 -14.49 -18.44 11.33
CA GLU A 98 -15.62 -19.06 10.67
C GLU A 98 -15.41 -19.33 9.17
N VAL A 99 -14.16 -19.18 8.66
CA VAL A 99 -13.85 -19.35 7.24
C VAL A 99 -13.34 -20.77 6.96
N ASP A 100 -14.02 -21.48 6.06
CA ASP A 100 -13.67 -22.85 5.70
C ASP A 100 -12.50 -22.93 4.71
N ILE A 101 -12.41 -21.97 3.79
CA ILE A 101 -11.38 -21.94 2.75
C ILE A 101 -10.81 -20.53 2.64
N VAL A 102 -9.50 -20.40 2.74
CA VAL A 102 -8.78 -19.14 2.49
C VAL A 102 -7.87 -19.31 1.29
N ILE A 103 -7.97 -18.39 0.32
CA ILE A 103 -7.12 -18.36 -0.88
C ILE A 103 -6.36 -17.05 -0.90
N THR A 104 -5.03 -17.12 -1.07
CA THR A 104 -4.20 -15.91 -1.13
C THR A 104 -3.29 -15.94 -2.35
N SER A 105 -3.22 -14.81 -3.04
CA SER A 105 -2.47 -14.69 -4.30
C SER A 105 -0.97 -14.53 -4.09
N GLU A 106 -0.53 -14.27 -2.83
CA GLU A 106 0.88 -14.16 -2.48
C GLU A 106 1.08 -14.36 -0.96
N LEU A 107 2.34 -14.56 -0.54
CA LEU A 107 2.66 -15.02 0.81
C LEU A 107 2.42 -13.96 1.92
N MET A 108 2.54 -12.66 1.62
CA MET A 108 2.23 -11.61 2.60
C MET A 108 0.73 -11.54 2.89
N GLU A 109 -0.11 -11.72 1.86
CA GLU A 109 -1.56 -11.78 2.05
C GLU A 109 -1.98 -13.03 2.84
N CYS A 110 -1.24 -14.13 2.67
CA CYS A 110 -1.38 -15.30 3.54
C CYS A 110 -1.12 -14.94 5.00
N GLY A 111 -0.01 -14.27 5.30
CA GLY A 111 0.29 -13.77 6.65
C GLY A 111 -0.79 -12.83 7.20
N ARG A 112 -1.36 -11.97 6.35
CA ARG A 112 -2.47 -11.08 6.74
C ARG A 112 -3.77 -11.83 6.99
N ALA A 113 -4.08 -12.87 6.22
CA ALA A 113 -5.26 -13.71 6.45
C ALA A 113 -5.16 -14.42 7.81
N VAL A 114 -3.97 -14.95 8.14
CA VAL A 114 -3.68 -15.53 9.46
C VAL A 114 -3.82 -14.49 10.58
N GLN A 115 -3.25 -13.29 10.39
CA GLN A 115 -3.32 -12.20 11.37
C GLN A 115 -4.77 -11.73 11.62
N ARG A 116 -5.62 -11.74 10.60
CA ARG A 116 -7.04 -11.39 10.69
C ARG A 116 -7.88 -12.50 11.31
N GLY A 117 -7.29 -13.67 11.58
CA GLY A 117 -7.99 -14.81 12.12
C GLY A 117 -8.90 -15.53 11.12
N PHE A 118 -8.70 -15.33 9.81
CA PHE A 118 -9.49 -16.04 8.80
C PHE A 118 -9.07 -17.50 8.68
N ALA A 119 -7.78 -17.81 8.89
CA ALA A 119 -7.28 -19.17 8.89
C ALA A 119 -7.19 -19.72 10.33
N THR A 120 -7.76 -20.91 10.58
CA THR A 120 -7.71 -21.61 11.85
C THR A 120 -7.33 -23.08 11.66
N PRO A 121 -6.56 -23.68 12.61
CA PRO A 121 -6.02 -25.03 12.46
C PRO A 121 -7.05 -26.15 12.60
N ASP A 122 -8.22 -25.84 13.12
CA ASP A 122 -9.33 -26.78 13.29
C ASP A 122 -10.26 -26.86 12.08
N ARG A 123 -10.26 -25.82 11.24
CA ARG A 123 -11.26 -25.66 10.19
C ARG A 123 -10.69 -25.41 8.79
N THR A 124 -9.77 -24.47 8.67
CA THR A 124 -9.48 -23.80 7.38
C THR A 124 -8.58 -24.61 6.46
N THR A 125 -9.01 -24.83 5.23
CA THR A 125 -8.12 -25.15 4.10
C THR A 125 -7.51 -23.87 3.57
N LEU A 126 -6.20 -23.68 3.71
CA LEU A 126 -5.47 -22.50 3.29
C LEU A 126 -4.70 -22.81 2.00
N ILE A 127 -5.05 -22.09 0.93
CA ILE A 127 -4.42 -22.19 -0.38
C ILE A 127 -3.63 -20.90 -0.60
N THR A 128 -2.32 -20.97 -0.77
CA THR A 128 -1.48 -19.79 -0.91
C THR A 128 -0.46 -19.92 -2.02
N SER A 129 -0.26 -18.87 -2.79
CA SER A 129 0.91 -18.80 -3.66
C SER A 129 2.13 -18.37 -2.85
N THR A 130 3.27 -19.03 -3.12
CA THR A 130 4.53 -18.78 -2.38
C THR A 130 5.33 -17.61 -2.95
N ASN A 131 4.91 -17.03 -4.08
CA ASN A 131 5.51 -15.82 -4.61
C ASN A 131 5.36 -14.66 -3.60
N ARG A 132 6.24 -13.67 -3.71
CA ARG A 132 6.28 -12.51 -2.81
C ARG A 132 6.05 -11.22 -3.57
N VAL A 133 5.06 -10.46 -3.13
CA VAL A 133 4.87 -9.06 -3.50
C VAL A 133 5.15 -8.21 -2.26
N TYR A 134 6.21 -7.39 -2.30
CA TYR A 134 6.59 -6.58 -1.16
C TYR A 134 5.58 -5.45 -0.93
N SER A 135 5.12 -5.33 0.32
CA SER A 135 4.21 -4.27 0.76
C SER A 135 4.89 -2.90 0.69
N VAL A 136 4.08 -1.83 0.75
CA VAL A 136 4.61 -0.46 0.80
C VAL A 136 5.49 -0.27 2.03
N ASP A 137 5.09 -0.80 3.18
CA ASP A 137 5.84 -0.70 4.43
C ASP A 137 7.21 -1.38 4.33
N GLU A 138 7.29 -2.56 3.69
CA GLU A 138 8.57 -3.24 3.42
C GLU A 138 9.46 -2.43 2.47
N LYS A 139 8.87 -1.73 1.49
CA LYS A 139 9.60 -0.93 0.49
C LYS A 139 10.11 0.39 1.01
N ILE A 140 9.44 1.01 1.99
CA ILE A 140 9.80 2.32 2.55
C ILE A 140 10.64 2.22 3.82
N ALA A 141 10.82 1.03 4.38
CA ALA A 141 11.62 0.83 5.58
C ALA A 141 13.07 1.29 5.37
N LEU A 142 13.60 2.00 6.36
CA LEU A 142 15.01 2.36 6.42
C LEU A 142 15.82 1.12 6.81
N GLY A 143 16.44 0.45 5.85
CA GLY A 143 17.12 -0.83 6.01
C GLY A 143 16.39 -1.99 5.37
N ASP A 144 16.62 -3.22 5.80
CA ASP A 144 15.90 -4.40 5.35
C ASP A 144 14.56 -4.50 6.10
N GLY A 145 13.51 -3.96 5.51
CA GLY A 145 12.15 -4.01 6.03
C GLY A 145 11.35 -5.26 5.64
N ARG A 146 11.99 -6.19 4.94
CA ARG A 146 11.31 -7.40 4.46
C ARG A 146 10.91 -8.30 5.62
N VAL A 147 9.66 -8.72 5.61
CA VAL A 147 9.20 -9.79 6.50
C VAL A 147 9.78 -11.11 6.00
N ASP A 148 10.28 -11.93 6.92
CA ASP A 148 10.84 -13.23 6.59
C ASP A 148 9.77 -14.14 5.96
N GLY A 149 10.05 -14.65 4.76
CA GLY A 149 9.16 -15.55 4.04
C GLY A 149 9.03 -16.92 4.72
N GLU A 150 10.07 -17.41 5.36
CA GLU A 150 10.05 -18.69 6.08
C GLU A 150 9.18 -18.58 7.35
N GLU A 151 9.26 -17.46 8.06
CA GLU A 151 8.38 -17.19 9.21
C GLU A 151 6.90 -17.09 8.80
N LEU A 152 6.60 -16.43 7.67
CA LEU A 152 5.25 -16.35 7.13
C LEU A 152 4.72 -17.73 6.75
N PHE A 153 5.55 -18.54 6.09
CA PHE A 153 5.17 -19.90 5.70
C PHE A 153 4.94 -20.80 6.92
N ALA A 154 5.82 -20.75 7.91
CA ALA A 154 5.66 -21.48 9.16
C ALA A 154 4.39 -21.02 9.94
N ALA A 155 4.03 -19.74 9.88
CA ALA A 155 2.79 -19.25 10.45
C ALA A 155 1.57 -19.80 9.71
N ALA A 156 1.61 -19.87 8.38
CA ALA A 156 0.57 -20.48 7.56
C ALA A 156 0.37 -21.96 7.89
N GLN A 157 1.46 -22.73 8.03
CA GLN A 157 1.40 -24.14 8.43
C GLN A 157 0.73 -24.37 9.78
N ARG A 158 1.01 -23.51 10.77
CA ARG A 158 0.39 -23.61 12.08
C ARG A 158 -1.07 -23.15 12.13
N ALA A 159 -1.47 -22.27 11.22
CA ALA A 159 -2.79 -21.67 11.21
C ALA A 159 -3.79 -22.40 10.32
N ALA A 160 -3.38 -23.37 9.53
CA ALA A 160 -4.23 -24.10 8.61
C ALA A 160 -4.48 -25.55 9.09
N LYS A 161 -5.68 -26.05 8.86
CA LYS A 161 -6.00 -27.47 8.99
C LYS A 161 -5.40 -28.28 7.84
N VAL A 162 -5.47 -27.71 6.61
CA VAL A 162 -4.85 -28.22 5.41
C VAL A 162 -4.16 -27.05 4.74
N LEU A 163 -2.87 -27.16 4.41
CA LEU A 163 -2.12 -26.17 3.67
C LEU A 163 -1.79 -26.67 2.28
N VAL A 164 -2.21 -25.92 1.26
CA VAL A 164 -1.80 -26.11 -0.14
C VAL A 164 -0.97 -24.89 -0.56
N ALA A 165 0.31 -25.07 -0.78
CA ALA A 165 1.23 -23.97 -1.06
C ALA A 165 2.20 -24.32 -2.19
N ALA A 166 2.20 -23.49 -3.24
CA ALA A 166 3.11 -23.59 -4.37
C ALA A 166 3.27 -22.23 -5.04
N ASP A 167 4.22 -22.08 -5.95
CA ASP A 167 4.34 -20.87 -6.76
C ASP A 167 3.30 -20.87 -7.90
N PHE A 168 2.04 -20.58 -7.53
CA PHE A 168 0.91 -20.54 -8.47
C PHE A 168 1.02 -19.39 -9.47
N ALA A 169 1.73 -18.32 -9.12
CA ALA A 169 2.01 -17.24 -10.04
C ALA A 169 2.91 -17.73 -11.19
N ARG A 170 3.97 -18.44 -10.87
CA ARG A 170 4.84 -19.04 -11.89
C ARG A 170 4.12 -20.04 -12.77
N MET A 171 3.28 -20.92 -12.19
CA MET A 171 2.50 -21.87 -12.97
C MET A 171 1.57 -21.18 -13.97
N ALA A 172 0.97 -20.05 -13.59
CA ALA A 172 0.16 -19.24 -14.48
C ALA A 172 0.99 -18.60 -15.60
N ASP A 173 2.15 -18.04 -15.27
CA ASP A 173 3.07 -17.41 -16.23
C ASP A 173 3.58 -18.44 -17.25
N ASP A 174 3.96 -19.65 -16.84
CA ASP A 174 4.41 -20.74 -17.69
C ASP A 174 3.30 -21.22 -18.65
N ALA A 175 2.04 -21.05 -18.28
CA ALA A 175 0.89 -21.33 -19.11
C ALA A 175 0.45 -20.14 -19.99
N GLY A 176 1.02 -18.94 -19.77
CA GLY A 176 0.59 -17.68 -20.39
C GLY A 176 -0.80 -17.22 -19.94
N SER A 177 -1.15 -17.50 -18.70
CA SER A 177 -2.42 -17.19 -18.07
C SER A 177 -2.23 -16.24 -16.88
N VAL A 178 -3.29 -16.01 -16.11
CA VAL A 178 -3.31 -15.21 -14.88
C VAL A 178 -3.40 -16.12 -13.66
N ILE A 179 -2.88 -15.67 -12.52
CA ILE A 179 -2.78 -16.46 -11.29
C ILE A 179 -4.14 -16.98 -10.78
N SER A 180 -5.24 -16.30 -11.09
CA SER A 180 -6.59 -16.75 -10.74
C SER A 180 -6.89 -18.16 -11.29
N ALA A 181 -6.40 -18.50 -12.49
CA ALA A 181 -6.61 -19.82 -13.08
C ALA A 181 -5.85 -20.92 -12.33
N SER A 182 -4.60 -20.65 -11.88
CA SER A 182 -3.84 -21.58 -11.07
C SER A 182 -4.44 -21.73 -9.67
N LEU A 183 -4.83 -20.64 -9.01
CA LEU A 183 -5.47 -20.70 -7.69
C LEU A 183 -6.80 -21.46 -7.74
N TYR A 184 -7.57 -21.30 -8.83
CA TYR A 184 -8.79 -22.04 -9.05
C TYR A 184 -8.53 -23.55 -9.26
N GLY A 185 -7.45 -23.90 -9.98
CA GLY A 185 -6.99 -25.28 -10.10
C GLY A 185 -6.54 -25.87 -8.76
N ALA A 186 -5.84 -25.08 -7.93
CA ALA A 186 -5.44 -25.50 -6.60
C ALA A 186 -6.64 -25.71 -5.67
N LEU A 187 -7.68 -24.86 -5.76
CA LEU A 187 -8.92 -25.06 -5.05
C LEU A 187 -9.61 -26.37 -5.43
N ALA A 188 -9.72 -26.65 -6.72
CA ALA A 188 -10.29 -27.90 -7.22
C ALA A 188 -9.48 -29.12 -6.75
N GLY A 189 -8.14 -29.04 -6.85
CA GLY A 189 -7.22 -30.12 -6.47
C GLY A 189 -7.13 -30.35 -4.96
N SER A 190 -7.44 -29.34 -4.13
CA SER A 190 -7.48 -29.48 -2.67
C SER A 190 -8.62 -30.37 -2.17
N GLY A 191 -9.68 -30.54 -2.97
CA GLY A 191 -10.89 -31.26 -2.58
C GLY A 191 -11.71 -30.55 -1.48
N ALA A 192 -11.47 -29.27 -1.26
CA ALA A 192 -12.18 -28.49 -0.23
C ALA A 192 -13.63 -28.17 -0.62
N LEU A 193 -13.97 -28.21 -1.91
CA LEU A 193 -15.34 -28.09 -2.42
C LEU A 193 -15.82 -29.42 -3.01
N PRO A 194 -17.12 -29.77 -2.91
CA PRO A 194 -17.66 -31.05 -3.34
C PRO A 194 -18.03 -31.08 -4.83
N PHE A 195 -17.23 -30.40 -5.67
CA PHE A 195 -17.47 -30.36 -7.11
C PHE A 195 -16.43 -31.19 -7.86
N THR A 196 -16.84 -31.75 -9.01
CA THR A 196 -15.90 -32.52 -9.85
C THR A 196 -14.98 -31.59 -10.65
N ARG A 197 -13.87 -32.13 -11.12
CA ARG A 197 -12.93 -31.38 -11.96
C ARG A 197 -13.62 -30.79 -13.21
N GLU A 198 -14.50 -31.55 -13.84
CA GLU A 198 -15.24 -31.12 -15.03
C GLU A 198 -16.16 -29.93 -14.73
N GLN A 199 -16.78 -29.93 -13.55
CA GLN A 199 -17.61 -28.79 -13.09
C GLN A 199 -16.75 -27.54 -12.88
N PHE A 200 -15.54 -27.65 -12.30
CA PHE A 200 -14.60 -26.54 -12.18
C PHE A 200 -14.09 -26.05 -13.54
N GLU A 201 -13.87 -26.91 -14.52
CA GLU A 201 -13.40 -26.49 -15.85
C GLU A 201 -14.47 -25.78 -16.69
N ALA A 202 -15.75 -25.99 -16.41
CA ALA A 202 -16.86 -25.44 -17.19
C ALA A 202 -16.87 -23.89 -17.22
N PRO A 203 -16.73 -23.15 -16.08
CA PRO A 203 -16.65 -21.69 -16.08
C PRO A 203 -15.47 -21.15 -16.91
N ILE A 204 -14.33 -21.84 -16.91
CA ILE A 204 -13.17 -21.42 -17.71
C ILE A 204 -13.46 -21.55 -19.20
N ARG A 205 -14.19 -22.60 -19.62
CA ARG A 205 -14.55 -22.83 -21.02
C ARG A 205 -15.56 -21.83 -21.57
N SER A 206 -16.31 -21.15 -20.70
CA SER A 206 -17.25 -20.09 -21.11
C SER A 206 -16.55 -18.84 -21.70
N PHE A 207 -15.21 -18.72 -21.53
CA PHE A 207 -14.39 -17.63 -22.07
C PHE A 207 -13.41 -18.11 -23.17
N PRO A 208 -13.83 -18.37 -24.41
CA PRO A 208 -13.05 -19.08 -25.42
C PRO A 208 -11.67 -18.49 -25.73
N LYS A 209 -11.53 -17.15 -25.68
CA LYS A 209 -10.27 -16.46 -26.03
C LYS A 209 -9.09 -16.75 -25.09
N ALA A 210 -9.36 -17.14 -23.85
CA ALA A 210 -8.34 -17.43 -22.84
C ALA A 210 -8.41 -18.87 -22.30
N ALA A 211 -9.44 -19.63 -22.67
CA ALA A 211 -9.76 -20.93 -22.10
C ALA A 211 -8.58 -21.92 -22.12
N GLU A 212 -7.91 -22.07 -23.23
CA GLU A 212 -6.82 -23.05 -23.37
C GLU A 212 -5.66 -22.78 -22.39
N ARG A 213 -5.22 -21.52 -22.29
CA ARG A 213 -4.14 -21.12 -21.38
C ARG A 213 -4.58 -21.24 -19.91
N SER A 214 -5.79 -20.81 -19.61
CA SER A 214 -6.35 -20.91 -18.26
C SER A 214 -6.56 -22.36 -17.83
N LEU A 215 -7.03 -23.24 -18.72
CA LEU A 215 -7.13 -24.69 -18.46
C LEU A 215 -5.77 -25.34 -18.26
N LYS A 216 -4.72 -24.90 -18.98
CA LYS A 216 -3.35 -25.38 -18.76
C LYS A 216 -2.82 -24.99 -17.38
N ALA A 217 -3.01 -23.73 -16.97
CA ALA A 217 -2.64 -23.24 -15.62
C ALA A 217 -3.44 -23.97 -14.52
N PHE A 218 -4.74 -24.11 -14.71
CA PHE A 218 -5.63 -24.87 -13.85
C PHE A 218 -5.15 -26.32 -13.67
N ALA A 219 -4.86 -27.04 -14.77
CA ALA A 219 -4.44 -28.44 -14.72
C ALA A 219 -3.11 -28.64 -13.98
N ALA A 220 -2.14 -27.74 -14.17
CA ALA A 220 -0.87 -27.79 -13.46
C ALA A 220 -1.06 -27.61 -11.94
N ALA A 221 -1.82 -26.61 -11.53
CA ALA A 221 -2.07 -26.34 -10.13
C ALA A 221 -2.99 -27.38 -9.47
N TYR A 222 -3.95 -27.93 -10.22
CA TYR A 222 -4.77 -29.06 -9.77
C TYR A 222 -3.92 -30.29 -9.43
N ALA A 223 -2.99 -30.66 -10.31
CA ALA A 223 -2.11 -31.80 -10.08
C ALA A 223 -1.20 -31.59 -8.87
N GLU A 224 -0.64 -30.39 -8.72
CA GLU A 224 0.19 -30.03 -7.58
C GLU A 224 -0.57 -30.10 -6.26
N ALA A 225 -1.75 -29.48 -6.18
CA ALA A 225 -2.57 -29.50 -4.98
C ALA A 225 -3.02 -30.92 -4.61
N THR A 226 -3.44 -31.72 -5.60
CA THR A 226 -3.81 -33.12 -5.39
C THR A 226 -2.66 -33.93 -4.84
N SER A 227 -1.44 -33.71 -5.34
CA SER A 227 -0.23 -34.39 -4.85
C SER A 227 0.07 -34.05 -3.38
N GLN A 228 -0.03 -32.76 -3.02
CA GLN A 228 0.22 -32.30 -1.66
C GLN A 228 -0.80 -32.89 -0.65
N VAL A 229 -2.08 -32.84 -0.98
CA VAL A 229 -3.13 -33.42 -0.13
C VAL A 229 -3.02 -34.93 0.00
N ALA A 230 -2.58 -35.64 -1.05
CA ALA A 230 -2.34 -37.07 -0.98
C ALA A 230 -1.13 -37.43 -0.10
N ALA A 231 -0.06 -36.63 -0.18
CA ALA A 231 1.13 -36.82 0.66
C ALA A 231 0.83 -36.60 2.16
N GLU A 232 -0.03 -35.64 2.50
CA GLU A 232 -0.44 -35.36 3.89
C GLU A 232 -1.29 -36.50 4.48
N LYS A 233 -2.00 -37.24 3.65
CA LYS A 233 -2.81 -38.41 4.07
C LYS A 233 -2.02 -39.70 4.24
N THR A 234 -0.76 -39.76 3.77
CA THR A 234 0.09 -40.92 3.95
C THR A 234 0.78 -40.81 5.31
N PRO A 235 0.62 -41.79 6.24
CA PRO A 235 1.31 -41.72 7.52
C PRO A 235 2.81 -41.65 7.26
N ALA A 236 3.46 -40.60 7.75
CA ALA A 236 4.91 -40.48 7.68
C ALA A 236 5.54 -41.72 8.34
N ALA A 237 6.46 -42.40 7.64
CA ALA A 237 7.33 -43.38 8.25
C ALA A 237 8.03 -42.70 9.45
N GLU A 238 8.05 -43.39 10.59
CA GLU A 238 8.63 -42.91 11.83
C GLU A 238 9.98 -42.23 11.59
N PRO A 239 10.17 -40.97 12.02
CA PRO A 239 11.46 -40.33 11.90
C PRO A 239 12.50 -41.08 12.77
N PRO A 240 13.77 -41.16 12.34
CA PRO A 240 14.81 -41.79 13.13
C PRO A 240 14.88 -41.14 14.51
N ALA A 241 15.00 -41.96 15.53
CA ALA A 241 14.93 -41.61 16.95
C ALA A 241 15.71 -40.32 17.28
N ALA A 242 15.01 -39.35 17.85
CA ALA A 242 15.59 -38.11 18.33
C ALA A 242 16.59 -38.38 19.47
N PRO A 243 17.66 -37.56 19.60
CA PRO A 243 18.55 -37.64 20.75
C PRO A 243 17.77 -37.41 22.07
N PRO A 244 18.24 -37.96 23.19
CA PRO A 244 17.47 -38.03 24.43
C PRO A 244 17.00 -36.66 24.90
N ALA A 245 15.71 -36.57 25.18
CA ALA A 245 15.00 -35.38 25.60
C ALA A 245 15.59 -34.78 26.89
N ALA A 246 15.76 -33.46 26.89
CA ALA A 246 15.94 -32.69 28.11
C ALA A 246 14.76 -32.86 29.05
N PRO A 247 14.97 -32.77 30.38
CA PRO A 247 13.94 -33.06 31.38
C PRO A 247 12.71 -32.16 31.23
N PRO A 248 11.49 -32.63 31.52
CA PRO A 248 10.26 -31.91 31.29
C PRO A 248 10.19 -30.62 32.10
N ALA A 249 9.98 -29.50 31.41
CA ALA A 249 9.69 -28.23 32.05
C ALA A 249 8.40 -28.32 32.91
N ARG A 250 8.44 -27.74 34.09
CA ARG A 250 7.32 -27.72 35.03
C ARG A 250 6.10 -27.03 34.37
N ARG A 251 4.94 -27.68 34.48
CA ARG A 251 3.65 -27.09 34.10
C ARG A 251 3.46 -25.79 34.90
N GLY A 252 3.32 -24.65 34.18
CA GLY A 252 2.85 -23.41 34.80
C GLY A 252 3.50 -22.12 34.37
N GLU A 253 4.59 -22.14 33.60
CA GLU A 253 5.16 -20.87 33.07
C GLU A 253 4.87 -20.77 31.57
N PRO A 254 4.28 -19.65 31.12
CA PRO A 254 4.13 -19.40 29.70
C PRO A 254 5.54 -19.23 29.10
N VAL A 255 5.91 -20.14 28.19
CA VAL A 255 7.12 -19.98 27.38
C VAL A 255 6.92 -18.73 26.53
N PRO A 256 7.75 -17.69 26.65
CA PRO A 256 7.66 -16.55 25.78
C PRO A 256 8.05 -17.00 24.37
N VAL A 257 7.04 -17.18 23.52
CA VAL A 257 7.25 -17.35 22.09
C VAL A 257 7.68 -15.99 21.57
N THR A 258 8.99 -15.77 21.47
CA THR A 258 9.56 -14.64 20.77
C THR A 258 9.36 -14.92 19.28
N ILE A 259 8.16 -14.65 18.77
CA ILE A 259 7.96 -14.42 17.35
C ILE A 259 8.81 -13.17 17.08
N GLY A 260 9.75 -13.24 16.16
CA GLY A 260 10.62 -12.14 15.75
C GLY A 260 9.86 -10.95 15.11
N ARG A 261 8.76 -10.53 15.72
CA ARG A 261 8.21 -9.20 15.56
C ARG A 261 9.24 -8.26 16.20
N ARG A 262 9.87 -7.41 15.39
CA ARG A 262 10.18 -6.10 15.94
C ARG A 262 8.88 -5.65 16.60
N ARG A 263 8.89 -5.63 17.93
CA ARG A 263 7.85 -5.03 18.75
C ARG A 263 7.45 -3.74 18.04
N PRO A 264 6.16 -3.49 17.74
CA PRO A 264 5.77 -2.21 17.17
C PRO A 264 6.44 -1.14 18.03
N GLU A 265 7.26 -0.28 17.41
CA GLU A 265 7.97 0.75 18.14
C GLU A 265 6.95 1.50 18.98
N THR A 266 7.07 1.36 20.28
CA THR A 266 6.22 2.11 21.21
C THR A 266 6.55 3.58 21.07
N ALA A 267 5.67 4.44 21.54
CA ALA A 267 5.96 5.88 21.62
C ALA A 267 7.27 6.12 22.39
N GLU A 268 7.56 5.28 23.39
CA GLU A 268 8.79 5.33 24.18
C GLU A 268 10.02 4.89 23.37
N ASP A 269 9.93 3.81 22.59
CA ASP A 269 11.02 3.37 21.72
C ASP A 269 11.39 4.42 20.69
N ARG A 270 10.38 5.11 20.12
CA ARG A 270 10.56 6.23 19.18
C ARG A 270 11.21 7.43 19.86
N LYS A 271 10.79 7.75 21.09
CA LYS A 271 11.37 8.82 21.89
C LYS A 271 12.84 8.55 22.19
N GLN A 272 13.17 7.33 22.62
CA GLN A 272 14.57 6.93 22.89
C GLN A 272 15.42 6.86 21.63
N ALA A 273 14.87 6.44 20.47
CA ALA A 273 15.58 6.45 19.21
C ALA A 273 15.84 7.89 18.73
N ALA A 274 14.87 8.79 18.87
CA ALA A 274 15.02 10.21 18.57
C ALA A 274 16.04 10.89 19.49
N GLU A 275 16.07 10.52 20.75
CA GLU A 275 17.06 11.04 21.71
C GLU A 275 18.46 10.56 21.39
N ARG A 276 18.64 9.27 21.07
CA ARG A 276 19.94 8.73 20.62
C ARG A 276 20.43 9.42 19.35
N GLU A 277 19.55 9.69 18.40
CA GLU A 277 19.91 10.38 17.16
C GLU A 277 20.24 11.86 17.42
N ARG A 278 19.48 12.55 18.28
CA ARG A 278 19.83 13.91 18.73
C ARG A 278 21.21 13.98 19.36
N ASN A 279 21.53 13.04 20.25
CA ASN A 279 22.83 12.97 20.90
C ASN A 279 23.97 12.67 19.91
N ARG A 280 23.72 11.80 18.93
CA ARG A 280 24.66 11.49 17.84
C ARG A 280 24.96 12.74 17.01
N ILE A 281 23.94 13.49 16.64
CA ILE A 281 24.07 14.71 15.84
C ILE A 281 24.72 15.83 16.65
N ALA A 282 24.39 15.96 17.92
CA ALA A 282 24.98 16.97 18.78
C ALA A 282 26.51 16.75 19.02
N SER A 283 26.96 15.49 18.97
CA SER A 283 28.39 15.11 19.15
C SER A 283 29.18 15.05 17.84
N ALA A 284 28.56 15.05 16.70
CA ALA A 284 29.20 14.93 15.39
C ALA A 284 29.54 16.31 14.80
N ALA A 285 30.65 16.41 14.06
CA ALA A 285 30.93 17.60 13.25
C ALA A 285 29.87 17.70 12.11
N PRO A 286 29.26 18.87 11.88
CA PRO A 286 28.18 19.03 10.91
C PRO A 286 28.50 18.50 9.51
N ALA A 287 29.70 18.76 9.02
CA ALA A 287 30.18 18.32 7.69
C ALA A 287 30.19 16.79 7.54
N SER A 288 30.41 16.03 8.62
CA SER A 288 30.47 14.56 8.59
C SER A 288 29.08 13.93 8.38
N LEU A 289 28.01 14.69 8.63
CA LEU A 289 26.63 14.22 8.53
C LEU A 289 26.03 14.38 7.14
N VAL A 290 26.51 15.36 6.36
CA VAL A 290 25.91 15.71 5.05
C VAL A 290 26.90 15.57 3.87
N GLY A 291 28.18 15.37 4.16
CA GLY A 291 29.24 15.31 3.16
C GLY A 291 29.81 16.69 2.78
N PRO A 292 30.97 16.71 2.11
CA PRO A 292 31.77 17.94 1.91
C PRO A 292 31.09 19.00 1.06
N ALA A 293 30.19 18.60 0.17
CA ALA A 293 29.49 19.53 -0.72
C ALA A 293 28.42 20.40 -0.01
N LEU A 294 28.05 20.03 1.21
CA LEU A 294 26.98 20.71 1.98
C LEU A 294 27.50 21.20 3.36
N THR A 295 28.81 21.37 3.51
CA THR A 295 29.43 21.80 4.77
C THR A 295 28.84 23.12 5.25
N GLY A 296 28.75 24.14 4.39
CA GLY A 296 28.19 25.44 4.76
C GLY A 296 26.72 25.37 5.21
N GLN A 297 25.91 24.55 4.54
CA GLN A 297 24.51 24.34 4.93
C GLN A 297 24.41 23.59 6.27
N ALA A 298 25.31 22.63 6.53
CA ALA A 298 25.34 21.94 7.79
C ALA A 298 25.78 22.84 8.96
N GLU A 299 26.71 23.77 8.74
CA GLU A 299 27.11 24.79 9.72
C GLU A 299 25.94 25.72 10.04
N ARG A 300 25.22 26.21 9.02
CA ARG A 300 23.99 26.98 9.21
C ARG A 300 22.91 26.21 9.99
N ALA A 301 22.75 24.92 9.71
CA ALA A 301 21.82 24.07 10.44
C ALA A 301 22.22 23.91 11.92
N ALA A 302 23.52 23.94 12.24
CA ALA A 302 24.03 23.86 13.61
C ALA A 302 23.70 25.14 14.45
N GLU A 303 23.41 26.27 13.82
CA GLU A 303 22.95 27.50 14.50
C GLU A 303 21.49 27.43 14.97
N LEU A 304 20.72 26.47 14.43
CA LEU A 304 19.33 26.24 14.81
C LEU A 304 19.24 25.48 16.16
N PRO A 305 18.07 25.50 16.83
CA PRO A 305 17.86 24.78 18.08
C PRO A 305 18.28 23.31 17.98
N ALA A 306 18.88 22.77 19.04
CA ALA A 306 19.40 21.40 19.04
C ALA A 306 18.31 20.36 18.74
N ALA A 307 17.09 20.60 19.20
CA ALA A 307 15.94 19.73 18.99
C ALA A 307 15.59 19.50 17.51
N VAL A 308 15.82 20.49 16.65
CA VAL A 308 15.40 20.43 15.22
C VAL A 308 16.53 20.04 14.27
N ARG A 309 17.79 20.03 14.71
CA ARG A 309 18.96 19.84 13.83
C ARG A 309 18.90 18.56 13.01
N SER A 310 18.46 17.45 13.59
CA SER A 310 18.30 16.18 12.86
C SER A 310 17.35 16.33 11.67
N THR A 311 16.15 16.84 11.92
CA THR A 311 15.13 17.05 10.88
C THR A 311 15.63 18.01 9.81
N VAL A 312 16.31 19.09 10.23
CA VAL A 312 16.86 20.10 9.32
C VAL A 312 17.96 19.52 8.43
N LEU A 313 18.90 18.74 8.97
CA LEU A 313 19.96 18.12 8.18
C LEU A 313 19.40 17.14 7.14
N HIS A 314 18.37 16.38 7.49
CA HIS A 314 17.66 15.56 6.51
C HIS A 314 16.99 16.41 5.43
N GLY A 315 16.39 17.53 5.78
CA GLY A 315 15.82 18.51 4.85
C GLY A 315 16.86 19.11 3.91
N VAL A 316 18.03 19.49 4.44
CA VAL A 316 19.18 20.02 3.67
C VAL A 316 19.61 19.01 2.60
N VAL A 317 19.87 17.76 2.99
CA VAL A 317 20.28 16.70 2.04
C VAL A 317 19.16 16.47 1.00
N ARG A 318 17.91 16.41 1.44
CA ARG A 318 16.77 16.16 0.55
C ARG A 318 16.60 17.27 -0.50
N THR A 319 16.63 18.54 -0.11
CA THR A 319 16.46 19.69 -0.99
C THR A 319 17.66 19.89 -1.91
N ALA A 320 18.87 19.67 -1.42
CA ALA A 320 20.09 19.70 -2.24
C ALA A 320 20.09 18.61 -3.31
N VAL A 321 19.71 17.37 -2.96
CA VAL A 321 19.58 16.25 -3.92
C VAL A 321 18.43 16.51 -4.91
N TYR A 322 17.35 17.13 -4.47
CA TYR A 322 16.21 17.45 -5.32
C TYR A 322 16.56 18.49 -6.37
N GLN A 323 17.22 19.60 -5.97
CA GLN A 323 17.52 20.70 -6.89
C GLN A 323 19.00 21.10 -6.85
N SER A 324 19.50 21.70 -5.79
CA SER A 324 20.87 22.19 -5.68
C SER A 324 21.21 22.57 -4.23
N PRO A 325 22.51 22.80 -3.89
CA PRO A 325 22.89 23.35 -2.58
C PRO A 325 22.23 24.70 -2.27
N GLU A 326 22.07 25.59 -3.25
CA GLU A 326 21.41 26.89 -3.11
C GLU A 326 19.91 26.75 -2.79
N TYR A 327 19.30 25.66 -3.25
CA TYR A 327 17.92 25.34 -2.88
C TYR A 327 17.80 24.85 -1.43
N ALA A 328 18.85 24.20 -0.93
CA ALA A 328 18.95 23.88 0.49
C ALA A 328 19.19 25.14 1.36
N ASP A 329 19.84 26.17 0.83
CA ASP A 329 19.92 27.46 1.51
C ASP A 329 18.55 28.13 1.65
N GLN A 330 17.74 28.12 0.59
CA GLN A 330 16.34 28.62 0.65
C GLN A 330 15.51 27.84 1.68
N TYR A 331 15.71 26.53 1.77
CA TYR A 331 15.09 25.72 2.81
C TYR A 331 15.48 26.19 4.21
N LEU A 332 16.79 26.40 4.46
CA LEU A 332 17.29 26.87 5.74
C LEU A 332 16.78 28.27 6.09
N ASP A 333 16.69 29.18 5.12
CA ASP A 333 16.11 30.53 5.34
C ASP A 333 14.66 30.45 5.82
N ARG A 334 13.85 29.59 5.20
CA ARG A 334 12.46 29.34 5.59
C ARG A 334 12.32 28.74 6.98
N VAL A 335 13.16 27.75 7.30
CA VAL A 335 13.16 27.14 8.65
C VAL A 335 13.58 28.16 9.69
N ARG A 336 14.59 29.00 9.39
CA ARG A 336 15.05 30.05 10.31
C ARG A 336 13.94 31.08 10.59
N ALA A 337 13.21 31.50 9.58
CA ALA A 337 12.09 32.44 9.76
C ALA A 337 11.03 31.91 10.74
N VAL A 338 10.77 30.60 10.75
CA VAL A 338 9.87 30.00 11.74
C VAL A 338 10.54 29.87 13.12
N ALA A 339 11.83 29.47 13.16
CA ALA A 339 12.58 29.35 14.41
C ALA A 339 12.72 30.67 15.17
N ASP A 340 12.77 31.80 14.46
CA ASP A 340 12.89 33.13 15.06
C ASP A 340 11.59 33.59 15.75
N VAL A 341 10.45 33.00 15.42
CA VAL A 341 9.13 33.29 16.05
C VAL A 341 8.61 32.14 16.92
N ASP A 342 9.36 31.04 17.04
CA ASP A 342 8.97 29.91 17.88
C ASP A 342 9.17 30.26 19.37
N PRO A 343 8.10 30.33 20.17
CA PRO A 343 8.22 30.72 21.58
C PRO A 343 8.92 29.66 22.43
N ASP A 344 9.01 28.40 21.97
CA ASP A 344 9.70 27.30 22.64
C ASP A 344 11.05 26.98 21.97
N ARG A 345 11.68 27.98 21.38
CA ARG A 345 12.92 27.84 20.60
C ARG A 345 14.04 27.10 21.36
N ASP A 346 14.18 27.37 22.64
CA ASP A 346 15.25 26.80 23.49
C ASP A 346 14.84 25.46 24.14
N GLY A 347 13.58 25.06 24.00
CA GLY A 347 13.03 23.79 24.46
C GLY A 347 12.90 22.75 23.36
N ASP A 348 11.73 22.18 23.21
CA ASP A 348 11.44 21.16 22.18
C ASP A 348 11.32 21.75 20.76
N ALA A 349 11.16 23.06 20.61
CA ALA A 349 10.99 23.79 19.34
C ALA A 349 10.00 23.10 18.40
N ALA A 350 8.84 22.73 18.95
CA ALA A 350 7.89 21.86 18.27
C ALA A 350 7.33 22.48 16.98
N LEU A 351 7.06 23.79 16.96
CA LEU A 351 6.64 24.50 15.76
C LEU A 351 7.70 24.45 14.66
N THR A 352 8.97 24.74 15.03
CA THR A 352 10.11 24.71 14.10
C THR A 352 10.37 23.30 13.58
N CYS A 353 10.22 22.27 14.41
CA CYS A 353 10.44 20.87 14.01
C CYS A 353 9.43 20.43 12.96
N GLU A 354 8.15 20.72 13.18
CA GLU A 354 7.10 20.41 12.17
C GLU A 354 7.27 21.27 10.91
N ALA A 355 7.61 22.55 11.04
CA ALA A 355 7.91 23.40 9.89
C ALA A 355 9.06 22.85 9.06
N ALA A 356 10.19 22.51 9.69
CA ALA A 356 11.35 21.95 8.99
C ALA A 356 10.97 20.69 8.18
N ARG A 357 10.15 19.82 8.76
CA ARG A 357 9.67 18.60 8.10
C ARG A 357 8.76 18.92 6.91
N HIS A 358 7.75 19.76 7.11
CA HIS A 358 6.74 20.04 6.09
C HIS A 358 7.28 20.92 4.95
N ILE A 359 8.16 21.87 5.24
CA ILE A 359 8.88 22.65 4.21
C ILE A 359 9.71 21.72 3.32
N ALA A 360 10.51 20.81 3.90
CA ALA A 360 11.32 19.87 3.11
C ALA A 360 10.47 18.92 2.26
N LEU A 361 9.29 18.51 2.77
CA LEU A 361 8.34 17.67 2.03
C LEU A 361 7.77 18.43 0.83
N TRP A 362 7.30 19.64 1.04
CA TRP A 362 6.66 20.42 -0.02
C TRP A 362 7.68 20.94 -1.05
N MET A 363 8.83 21.45 -0.63
CA MET A 363 9.91 21.85 -1.52
C MET A 363 10.40 20.73 -2.44
N CYS A 364 10.23 19.47 -2.05
CA CYS A 364 10.64 18.28 -2.82
C CYS A 364 9.44 17.53 -3.40
N TYR A 365 8.46 18.26 -3.95
CA TYR A 365 7.31 17.68 -4.63
C TYR A 365 7.71 16.81 -5.83
N GLN A 366 6.85 15.90 -6.23
CA GLN A 366 7.11 15.04 -7.38
C GLN A 366 6.63 15.72 -8.66
N ASP A 367 7.57 16.02 -9.54
CA ASP A 367 7.33 16.46 -10.92
C ASP A 367 7.88 15.43 -11.92
N THR A 368 7.60 15.63 -13.19
CA THR A 368 8.07 14.75 -14.27
C THR A 368 9.59 14.61 -14.29
N ILE A 369 10.33 15.69 -13.97
CA ILE A 369 11.80 15.70 -13.89
C ILE A 369 12.28 14.81 -12.74
N GLN A 370 11.65 14.92 -11.56
CA GLN A 370 12.00 14.10 -10.39
C GLN A 370 11.67 12.63 -10.61
N VAL A 371 10.52 12.32 -11.20
CA VAL A 371 10.13 10.96 -11.57
C VAL A 371 11.15 10.38 -12.54
N ALA A 372 11.54 11.12 -13.59
CA ALA A 372 12.55 10.68 -14.54
C ALA A 372 13.92 10.45 -13.87
N ALA A 373 14.34 11.35 -12.97
CA ALA A 373 15.58 11.22 -12.22
C ALA A 373 15.58 9.98 -11.30
N GLN A 374 14.47 9.69 -10.62
CA GLN A 374 14.33 8.50 -9.80
C GLN A 374 14.40 7.20 -10.63
N LYS A 375 13.77 7.20 -11.81
CA LYS A 375 13.73 6.05 -12.71
C LYS A 375 15.06 5.78 -13.44
N THR A 376 15.95 6.76 -13.52
CA THR A 376 17.28 6.64 -14.16
C THR A 376 18.44 6.48 -13.16
N ARG A 377 18.20 6.41 -11.85
CA ARG A 377 19.24 6.19 -10.83
C ARG A 377 19.96 4.85 -11.03
N ARG A 378 21.31 4.86 -10.95
CA ARG A 378 22.16 3.68 -11.15
C ARG A 378 21.72 2.47 -10.29
N GLY A 379 21.47 2.65 -9.00
CA GLY A 379 21.07 1.57 -8.10
C GLY A 379 19.61 1.09 -8.26
N ARG A 380 18.82 1.71 -9.14
CA ARG A 380 17.42 1.30 -9.36
C ARG A 380 17.34 -0.08 -10.02
N MET A 381 18.11 -0.31 -11.06
CA MET A 381 18.10 -1.58 -11.79
C MET A 381 18.57 -2.75 -10.91
N ASP A 382 19.57 -2.51 -10.06
CA ASP A 382 20.03 -3.52 -9.10
C ASP A 382 18.95 -3.87 -8.08
N ARG A 383 18.21 -2.85 -7.62
CA ARG A 383 17.08 -3.02 -6.72
C ARG A 383 15.95 -3.79 -7.40
N VAL A 384 15.53 -3.36 -8.59
CA VAL A 384 14.47 -4.04 -9.37
C VAL A 384 14.88 -5.48 -9.68
N ARG A 385 16.16 -5.73 -10.01
CA ARG A 385 16.68 -7.10 -10.23
C ARG A 385 16.60 -7.95 -8.97
N LYS A 386 16.94 -7.39 -7.81
CA LYS A 386 16.80 -8.07 -6.51
C LYS A 386 15.32 -8.31 -6.16
N GLU A 387 14.47 -7.34 -6.38
CA GLU A 387 13.02 -7.45 -6.16
C GLU A 387 12.38 -8.52 -7.06
N ALA A 388 12.77 -8.55 -8.33
CA ALA A 388 12.32 -9.55 -9.30
C ALA A 388 13.01 -10.92 -9.14
N LYS A 389 13.96 -11.07 -8.20
CA LYS A 389 14.78 -12.28 -8.02
C LYS A 389 15.43 -12.75 -9.34
N ALA A 390 15.75 -11.83 -10.25
CA ALA A 390 16.36 -12.15 -11.52
C ALA A 390 17.82 -12.59 -11.31
N GLY A 391 18.16 -13.79 -11.76
CA GLY A 391 19.51 -14.34 -11.69
C GLY A 391 20.51 -13.61 -12.58
N GLU A 392 21.80 -13.88 -12.38
CA GLU A 392 22.85 -13.37 -13.27
C GLU A 392 22.63 -13.85 -14.70
N GLY A 393 22.66 -12.92 -15.67
CA GLY A 393 22.45 -13.21 -17.08
C GLY A 393 20.99 -13.21 -17.55
N GLN A 394 20.01 -13.15 -16.67
CA GLN A 394 18.60 -13.02 -17.07
C GLN A 394 18.31 -11.62 -17.63
N LEU A 395 17.71 -11.58 -18.84
CA LEU A 395 17.24 -10.35 -19.45
C LEU A 395 15.92 -9.92 -18.76
N MET A 396 15.92 -8.69 -18.28
CA MET A 396 14.77 -8.10 -17.61
C MET A 396 14.26 -6.89 -18.38
N GLN A 397 12.95 -6.81 -18.61
CA GLN A 397 12.31 -5.64 -19.20
C GLN A 397 11.45 -4.94 -18.15
N VAL A 398 11.70 -3.66 -17.97
CA VAL A 398 10.90 -2.80 -17.09
C VAL A 398 10.11 -1.81 -17.94
N ARG A 399 8.80 -1.88 -17.87
CA ARG A 399 7.89 -1.00 -18.60
C ARG A 399 7.18 -0.07 -17.62
N GLU A 400 7.15 1.19 -17.95
CA GLU A 400 6.43 2.23 -17.20
C GLU A 400 5.21 2.67 -18.01
N TYR A 401 4.08 2.70 -17.34
CA TYR A 401 2.84 3.20 -17.92
C TYR A 401 2.65 4.65 -17.47
N LEU A 402 2.65 5.58 -18.41
CA LEU A 402 2.54 7.00 -18.17
C LEU A 402 1.26 7.52 -18.82
N HIS A 403 0.49 8.30 -18.08
CA HIS A 403 -0.70 9.01 -18.57
C HIS A 403 -0.53 10.51 -18.33
N PRO A 404 0.38 11.19 -19.07
CA PRO A 404 0.63 12.59 -18.84
C PRO A 404 -0.62 13.42 -19.15
N GLN A 405 -1.02 14.24 -18.16
CA GLN A 405 -2.10 15.22 -18.30
C GLN A 405 -1.54 16.53 -18.89
N VAL A 406 -2.45 17.39 -19.37
CA VAL A 406 -2.07 18.70 -19.94
C VAL A 406 -1.30 19.55 -18.93
N GLU A 407 -1.76 19.52 -17.69
CA GLU A 407 -1.15 20.23 -16.56
C GLU A 407 0.27 19.75 -16.33
N GLU A 408 0.53 18.44 -16.29
CA GLU A 408 1.85 17.87 -16.04
C GLU A 408 2.87 18.27 -17.13
N ILE A 409 2.41 18.38 -18.38
CA ILE A 409 3.25 18.83 -19.50
C ILE A 409 3.53 20.32 -19.38
N THR A 410 2.49 21.14 -19.18
CA THR A 410 2.62 22.59 -19.09
C THR A 410 3.39 23.04 -17.86
N ASP A 411 3.28 22.32 -16.76
CA ASP A 411 3.98 22.57 -15.51
C ASP A 411 5.51 22.41 -15.63
N THR A 412 5.98 21.58 -16.55
CA THR A 412 7.42 21.41 -16.81
C THR A 412 8.01 22.49 -17.73
N LEU A 413 7.17 23.25 -18.42
CA LEU A 413 7.59 24.32 -19.34
C LEU A 413 7.90 25.63 -18.60
N PRO A 414 8.69 26.54 -19.19
CA PRO A 414 8.90 27.88 -18.65
C PRO A 414 7.57 28.57 -18.33
N ALA A 415 7.48 29.26 -17.18
CA ALA A 415 6.24 29.75 -16.58
C ALA A 415 5.34 30.50 -17.58
N GLY A 416 5.89 31.45 -18.38
CA GLY A 416 5.10 32.20 -19.36
C GLY A 416 4.55 31.32 -20.50
N LEU A 417 5.33 30.36 -20.97
CA LEU A 417 4.92 29.43 -22.04
C LEU A 417 3.90 28.41 -21.49
N GLY A 418 4.18 27.82 -20.33
CA GLY A 418 3.29 26.88 -19.68
C GLY A 418 1.92 27.48 -19.41
N ALA A 419 1.87 28.67 -18.82
CA ALA A 419 0.60 29.38 -18.53
C ALA A 419 -0.19 29.71 -19.82
N ARG A 420 0.49 30.01 -20.94
CA ARG A 420 -0.17 30.28 -22.22
C ARG A 420 -0.74 29.00 -22.83
N LEU A 421 0.00 27.90 -22.79
CA LEU A 421 -0.42 26.61 -23.34
C LEU A 421 -1.54 25.98 -22.51
N LEU A 422 -1.52 26.13 -21.21
CA LEU A 422 -2.57 25.65 -20.31
C LEU A 422 -3.95 26.26 -20.63
N ARG A 423 -3.99 27.50 -21.16
CA ARG A 423 -5.23 28.17 -21.59
C ARG A 423 -5.65 27.82 -23.02
N SER A 424 -4.84 27.05 -23.76
CA SER A 424 -5.06 26.76 -25.18
C SER A 424 -5.87 25.48 -25.36
N LYS A 425 -7.16 25.60 -25.69
CA LYS A 425 -8.03 24.47 -26.03
C LYS A 425 -7.50 23.61 -27.21
N LEU A 426 -6.74 24.20 -28.11
CA LEU A 426 -6.12 23.45 -29.19
C LEU A 426 -4.98 22.55 -28.68
N PHE A 427 -4.15 23.06 -27.76
CA PHE A 427 -3.10 22.29 -27.12
C PHE A 427 -3.67 21.16 -26.28
N GLU A 428 -4.70 21.43 -25.49
CA GLU A 428 -5.44 20.43 -24.72
C GLU A 428 -5.92 19.25 -25.60
N ARG A 429 -6.58 19.56 -26.73
CA ARG A 429 -7.04 18.54 -27.69
C ARG A 429 -5.88 17.72 -28.27
N LEU A 430 -4.77 18.36 -28.59
CA LEU A 430 -3.59 17.69 -29.14
C LEU A 430 -2.95 16.74 -28.11
N VAL A 431 -2.79 17.20 -26.88
CA VAL A 431 -2.27 16.36 -25.79
C VAL A 431 -3.21 15.19 -25.54
N HIS A 432 -4.51 15.44 -25.39
CA HIS A 432 -5.49 14.38 -25.17
C HIS A 432 -5.48 13.35 -26.32
N ALA A 433 -5.40 13.78 -27.57
CA ALA A 433 -5.31 12.87 -28.72
C ALA A 433 -4.03 12.02 -28.69
N ALA A 434 -2.91 12.57 -28.19
CA ALA A 434 -1.63 11.88 -28.11
C ALA A 434 -1.52 10.94 -26.89
N THR A 435 -2.18 11.26 -25.78
CA THR A 435 -1.99 10.56 -24.49
C THR A 435 -3.18 9.70 -24.04
N HIS A 436 -4.32 9.74 -24.76
CA HIS A 436 -5.55 9.01 -24.37
C HIS A 436 -5.37 7.50 -24.21
N ARG A 437 -4.40 6.88 -24.91
CA ARG A 437 -4.05 5.46 -24.78
C ARG A 437 -2.96 5.18 -23.75
N GLY A 438 -2.46 6.23 -23.08
CA GLY A 438 -1.26 6.14 -22.27
C GLY A 438 0.02 5.94 -23.10
N ILE A 439 1.14 6.20 -22.48
CA ILE A 439 2.47 6.02 -23.06
C ILE A 439 3.16 4.87 -22.31
N VAL A 440 3.49 3.79 -23.02
CA VAL A 440 4.28 2.69 -22.45
C VAL A 440 5.74 2.94 -22.76
N LEU A 441 6.53 3.23 -21.73
CA LEU A 441 7.95 3.48 -21.86
C LEU A 441 8.76 2.29 -21.34
N ASN A 442 9.54 1.64 -22.21
CA ASN A 442 10.46 0.60 -21.78
C ASN A 442 11.75 1.22 -21.24
N THR A 443 11.88 1.27 -19.91
CA THR A 443 13.03 1.90 -19.23
C THR A 443 14.33 1.10 -19.32
N THR A 444 14.28 -0.14 -19.78
CA THR A 444 15.44 -1.00 -20.07
C THR A 444 15.89 -0.91 -21.53
N SER A 445 15.14 -0.25 -22.40
CA SER A 445 15.56 0.04 -23.76
C SER A 445 16.44 1.29 -23.82
N ILE A 446 17.34 1.35 -24.81
CA ILE A 446 18.21 2.52 -25.03
C ILE A 446 17.37 3.78 -25.25
N THR A 447 16.31 3.70 -26.05
CA THR A 447 15.44 4.83 -26.36
C THR A 447 14.66 5.31 -25.15
N GLY A 448 14.03 4.39 -24.40
CA GLY A 448 13.25 4.73 -23.21
C GLY A 448 14.12 5.28 -22.08
N TYR A 449 15.29 4.66 -21.83
CA TYR A 449 16.24 5.19 -20.86
C TYR A 449 16.76 6.57 -21.24
N THR A 450 17.12 6.77 -22.51
CA THR A 450 17.63 8.06 -22.99
C THR A 450 16.57 9.16 -22.88
N ALA A 451 15.31 8.86 -23.19
CA ALA A 451 14.21 9.82 -23.02
C ALA A 451 14.08 10.28 -21.57
N LEU A 452 14.07 9.35 -20.61
CA LEU A 452 14.03 9.69 -19.18
C LEU A 452 15.31 10.41 -18.72
N ALA A 453 16.48 10.01 -19.21
CA ALA A 453 17.75 10.67 -18.86
C ALA A 453 17.80 12.11 -19.37
N VAL A 454 17.24 12.40 -20.55
CA VAL A 454 17.10 13.77 -21.05
C VAL A 454 16.15 14.57 -20.17
N LEU A 455 14.98 14.02 -19.81
CA LEU A 455 14.04 14.69 -18.89
C LEU A 455 14.70 14.96 -17.52
N ALA A 456 15.42 14.00 -16.96
CA ALA A 456 16.15 14.19 -15.69
C ALA A 456 17.21 15.31 -15.77
N ARG A 457 17.84 15.48 -16.94
CA ARG A 457 18.83 16.56 -17.19
C ARG A 457 18.20 17.95 -17.29
N LEU A 458 16.88 18.07 -17.40
CA LEU A 458 16.18 19.36 -17.34
C LEU A 458 16.12 19.96 -15.93
N ARG A 459 16.63 19.24 -14.90
CA ARG A 459 16.69 19.71 -13.50
C ARG A 459 17.18 21.17 -13.34
N PRO A 460 18.24 21.65 -14.02
CA PRO A 460 18.67 23.04 -13.91
C PRO A 460 17.64 24.06 -14.42
N LEU A 461 16.72 23.65 -15.29
CA LEU A 461 15.66 24.49 -15.83
C LEU A 461 14.40 24.53 -14.95
N ARG A 462 14.27 23.57 -14.01
CA ARG A 462 13.12 23.47 -13.09
C ARG A 462 12.76 24.79 -12.40
N PRO A 463 13.71 25.62 -11.89
CA PRO A 463 13.35 26.88 -11.23
C PRO A 463 12.61 27.88 -12.11
N ARG A 464 12.64 27.70 -13.44
CA ARG A 464 11.91 28.53 -14.42
C ARG A 464 10.57 27.91 -14.83
N SER A 465 10.25 26.71 -14.38
CA SER A 465 9.02 26.01 -14.76
C SER A 465 7.80 26.63 -14.09
N LEU A 466 6.64 26.49 -14.75
CA LEU A 466 5.37 27.03 -14.26
C LEU A 466 5.03 26.49 -12.87
N ARG A 467 5.19 25.18 -12.68
CA ARG A 467 4.91 24.53 -11.40
C ARG A 467 5.84 25.03 -10.31
N PHE A 468 7.15 25.11 -10.57
CA PHE A 468 8.09 25.56 -9.55
C PHE A 468 7.73 26.95 -9.03
N VAL A 469 7.44 27.90 -9.92
CA VAL A 469 7.05 29.26 -9.53
C VAL A 469 5.81 29.25 -8.64
N ARG A 470 4.76 28.54 -9.06
CA ARG A 470 3.52 28.41 -8.29
C ARG A 470 3.74 27.77 -6.91
N GLU A 471 4.50 26.67 -6.85
CA GLU A 471 4.78 25.99 -5.60
C GLU A 471 5.57 26.88 -4.63
N GLN A 472 6.57 27.64 -5.14
CA GLN A 472 7.32 28.57 -4.27
C GLN A 472 6.43 29.69 -3.72
N GLU A 473 5.56 30.29 -4.55
CA GLU A 473 4.61 31.30 -4.13
C GLU A 473 3.63 30.76 -3.05
N SER A 474 3.14 29.55 -3.25
CA SER A 474 2.22 28.91 -2.29
C SER A 474 2.92 28.56 -0.97
N ILE A 475 4.17 28.05 -1.03
CA ILE A 475 4.98 27.78 0.17
C ILE A 475 5.21 29.07 0.97
N ASP A 476 5.60 30.15 0.28
CA ASP A 476 5.88 31.42 0.94
C ASP A 476 4.61 32.03 1.57
N ALA A 477 3.47 31.98 0.87
CA ALA A 477 2.19 32.45 1.39
C ALA A 477 1.73 31.66 2.64
N TRP A 478 1.86 30.34 2.59
CA TRP A 478 1.54 29.46 3.71
C TRP A 478 2.44 29.71 4.93
N LEU A 479 3.77 29.81 4.73
CA LEU A 479 4.72 30.08 5.80
C LEU A 479 4.50 31.46 6.43
N ASN A 480 4.27 32.49 5.60
CA ASN A 480 3.99 33.84 6.08
C ASN A 480 2.74 33.87 6.97
N LEU A 481 1.69 33.10 6.62
CA LEU A 481 0.51 32.98 7.46
C LEU A 481 0.86 32.33 8.81
N ALA A 482 1.60 31.21 8.81
CA ALA A 482 2.00 30.54 10.04
C ALA A 482 2.87 31.43 10.93
N VAL A 483 3.88 32.11 10.36
CA VAL A 483 4.77 33.05 11.07
C VAL A 483 3.96 34.22 11.67
N SER A 484 3.00 34.77 10.94
CA SER A 484 2.17 35.88 11.44
C SER A 484 1.29 35.49 12.65
N ARG A 485 0.94 34.20 12.75
CA ARG A 485 0.09 33.70 13.86
C ARG A 485 0.91 33.16 15.04
N ALA A 486 2.21 32.88 14.86
CA ALA A 486 3.04 32.20 15.85
C ALA A 486 3.17 32.97 17.19
N ALA A 487 3.28 34.29 17.13
CA ALA A 487 3.45 35.11 18.34
C ALA A 487 2.20 35.11 19.25
N GLU A 488 1.00 35.06 18.65
CA GLU A 488 -0.27 35.12 19.40
C GLU A 488 -0.83 33.74 19.71
N SER A 489 -0.68 32.78 18.79
CA SER A 489 -1.18 31.42 18.93
C SER A 489 -0.24 30.40 18.27
N PRO A 490 0.80 29.95 18.98
CA PRO A 490 1.73 28.94 18.48
C PRO A 490 1.05 27.63 18.08
N ALA A 491 -0.03 27.26 18.78
CA ALA A 491 -0.82 26.08 18.47
C ALA A 491 -1.53 26.21 17.10
N LEU A 492 -2.11 27.39 16.81
CA LEU A 492 -2.73 27.65 15.52
C LEU A 492 -1.67 27.71 14.40
N ALA A 493 -0.52 28.34 14.64
CA ALA A 493 0.58 28.36 13.68
C ALA A 493 1.05 26.94 13.33
N ARG A 494 1.15 26.05 14.31
CA ARG A 494 1.50 24.64 14.10
C ARG A 494 0.46 23.91 13.25
N GLU A 495 -0.84 24.10 13.52
CA GLU A 495 -1.89 23.48 12.73
C GLU A 495 -1.90 24.01 11.28
N ILE A 496 -1.57 25.30 11.05
CA ILE A 496 -1.37 25.86 9.71
C ILE A 496 -0.22 25.12 9.01
N ILE A 497 0.90 24.89 9.70
CA ILE A 497 2.02 24.10 9.15
C ILE A 497 1.57 22.68 8.80
N GLU A 498 0.81 22.03 9.65
CA GLU A 498 0.32 20.67 9.45
C GLU A 498 -0.72 20.55 8.31
N CYS A 499 -1.37 21.64 7.87
CA CYS A 499 -2.28 21.62 6.73
C CYS A 499 -1.60 21.14 5.43
N GLN A 500 -0.27 21.27 5.30
CA GLN A 500 0.48 20.72 4.16
C GLN A 500 0.27 19.20 3.98
N GLN A 501 -0.17 18.48 5.00
CA GLN A 501 -0.43 17.03 4.92
C GLN A 501 -1.50 16.64 3.90
N VAL A 502 -2.39 17.54 3.53
CA VAL A 502 -3.44 17.27 2.52
C VAL A 502 -2.91 17.28 1.09
N LEU A 503 -1.75 17.91 0.87
CA LEU A 503 -1.09 17.94 -0.44
C LEU A 503 -0.39 16.60 -0.72
N LYS A 504 -1.15 15.62 -1.19
CA LYS A 504 -0.66 14.25 -1.46
C LYS A 504 -1.09 13.77 -2.84
N GLY A 505 -0.35 12.77 -3.36
CA GLY A 505 -0.73 12.06 -4.58
C GLY A 505 -0.31 12.77 -5.88
N TYR A 506 -0.93 12.36 -6.98
CA TYR A 506 -0.68 12.83 -8.35
C TYR A 506 -2.00 13.11 -9.08
N GLY A 507 -1.94 13.87 -10.17
CA GLY A 507 -3.08 14.11 -11.04
C GLY A 507 -4.29 14.60 -10.27
N ALA A 508 -5.44 13.96 -10.41
CA ALA A 508 -6.68 14.35 -9.77
C ALA A 508 -6.60 14.37 -8.24
N THR A 509 -5.91 13.42 -7.60
CA THR A 509 -5.74 13.39 -6.13
C THR A 509 -4.95 14.61 -5.65
N TYR A 510 -3.92 15.04 -6.40
CA TYR A 510 -3.17 16.26 -6.06
C TYR A 510 -4.02 17.52 -6.24
N ALA A 511 -4.83 17.60 -7.31
CA ALA A 511 -5.73 18.72 -7.55
C ALA A 511 -6.76 18.87 -6.41
N HIS A 512 -7.42 17.77 -6.00
CA HIS A 512 -8.35 17.77 -4.86
C HIS A 512 -7.67 18.11 -3.54
N GLY A 513 -6.42 17.62 -3.35
CA GLY A 513 -5.59 18.00 -2.20
C GLY A 513 -5.29 19.50 -2.18
N GLY A 514 -5.02 20.10 -3.34
CA GLY A 514 -4.83 21.54 -3.53
C GLY A 514 -6.06 22.35 -3.17
N GLU A 515 -7.24 21.98 -3.69
CA GLU A 515 -8.51 22.61 -3.35
C GLU A 515 -8.80 22.53 -1.84
N SER A 516 -8.58 21.38 -1.23
CA SER A 516 -8.75 21.19 0.22
C SER A 516 -7.76 22.02 1.02
N PHE A 517 -6.52 22.15 0.53
CA PHE A 517 -5.50 23.00 1.16
C PHE A 517 -5.90 24.48 1.12
N ASP A 518 -6.35 24.98 -0.04
CA ASP A 518 -6.79 26.37 -0.19
C ASP A 518 -7.95 26.67 0.77
N LEU A 519 -8.95 25.78 0.87
CA LEU A 519 -10.07 25.93 1.82
C LEU A 519 -9.60 25.95 3.27
N LEU A 520 -8.62 25.13 3.64
CA LEU A 520 -8.06 25.11 5.00
C LEU A 520 -7.27 26.38 5.31
N ILE A 521 -6.50 26.90 4.34
CA ILE A 521 -5.73 28.14 4.52
C ILE A 521 -6.64 29.35 4.58
N ASP A 522 -7.70 29.39 3.80
CA ASP A 522 -8.71 30.44 3.88
C ASP A 522 -9.42 30.41 5.24
N ALA A 523 -9.84 29.21 5.70
CA ALA A 523 -10.40 29.07 7.04
C ALA A 523 -9.41 29.52 8.13
N ALA A 524 -8.12 29.19 8.00
CA ALA A 524 -7.09 29.61 8.96
C ALA A 524 -6.86 31.12 9.00
N ARG A 525 -7.06 31.83 7.88
CA ARG A 525 -7.02 33.31 7.85
C ARG A 525 -8.17 33.95 8.61
N ASP A 526 -9.36 33.34 8.52
CA ASP A 526 -10.57 33.85 9.13
C ASP A 526 -10.69 33.51 10.64
N LEU A 527 -9.96 32.47 11.08
CA LEU A 527 -9.97 32.07 12.49
C LEU A 527 -9.28 33.13 13.37
N PRO A 528 -9.91 33.50 14.50
CA PRO A 528 -9.26 34.38 15.48
C PRO A 528 -8.09 33.67 16.16
N THR A 529 -7.17 34.42 16.79
CA THR A 529 -6.08 33.85 17.60
C THR A 529 -6.54 33.48 19.03
N ALA A 530 -7.82 33.15 19.18
CA ALA A 530 -8.44 32.78 20.45
C ALA A 530 -8.34 31.26 20.73
N ASP A 531 -8.58 30.90 22.00
CA ASP A 531 -8.66 29.50 22.42
C ASP A 531 -9.69 28.72 21.57
N GLY A 532 -9.32 27.51 21.15
CA GLY A 532 -10.17 26.63 20.33
C GLY A 532 -9.95 26.75 18.81
N SER A 533 -9.30 27.82 18.31
CA SER A 533 -9.06 27.98 16.87
C SER A 533 -8.11 26.93 16.31
N ALA A 534 -7.08 26.55 17.05
CA ALA A 534 -6.18 25.46 16.67
C ALA A 534 -6.91 24.12 16.57
N GLU A 535 -7.76 23.80 17.57
CA GLU A 535 -8.55 22.55 17.55
C GLU A 535 -9.60 22.56 16.42
N ARG A 536 -10.19 23.72 16.10
CA ARG A 536 -11.10 23.86 14.95
C ARG A 536 -10.36 23.58 13.63
N LEU A 537 -9.18 24.18 13.41
CA LEU A 537 -8.40 23.95 12.20
C LEU A 537 -7.94 22.49 12.09
N LYS A 538 -7.52 21.89 13.20
CA LYS A 538 -7.17 20.47 13.28
C LYS A 538 -8.35 19.57 12.91
N HIS A 539 -9.55 19.89 13.39
CA HIS A 539 -10.76 19.16 13.01
C HIS A 539 -11.06 19.26 11.51
N LEU A 540 -10.96 20.47 10.93
CA LEU A 540 -11.13 20.69 9.50
C LEU A 540 -10.07 19.91 8.68
N ARG A 541 -8.81 19.93 9.11
CA ARG A 541 -7.74 19.14 8.47
C ARG A 541 -8.01 17.64 8.55
N ALA A 542 -8.48 17.15 9.69
CA ALA A 542 -8.87 15.74 9.84
C ALA A 542 -10.03 15.36 8.90
N ALA A 543 -11.02 16.26 8.72
CA ALA A 543 -12.10 16.07 7.77
C ALA A 543 -11.59 16.01 6.31
N ALA A 544 -10.64 16.88 5.95
CA ALA A 544 -10.00 16.88 4.64
C ALA A 544 -9.19 15.59 4.36
N LEU A 545 -8.53 15.05 5.38
CA LEU A 545 -7.74 13.81 5.26
C LEU A 545 -8.60 12.53 5.24
N ALA A 546 -9.83 12.60 5.71
CA ALA A 546 -10.75 11.47 5.79
C ALA A 546 -11.53 11.22 4.50
N ASP A 547 -11.55 12.19 3.57
CA ASP A 547 -12.35 12.15 2.34
C ASP A 547 -11.55 12.75 1.18
N GLU A 548 -11.25 11.92 0.17
CA GLU A 548 -10.45 12.33 -0.99
C GLU A 548 -11.17 13.39 -1.87
N ASP A 549 -12.51 13.38 -1.89
CA ASP A 549 -13.32 14.32 -2.67
C ASP A 549 -13.55 15.67 -1.95
N GLY A 550 -13.11 15.81 -0.70
CA GLY A 550 -13.26 17.02 0.11
C GLY A 550 -14.70 17.39 0.47
N ALA A 551 -15.68 16.51 0.26
CA ALA A 551 -17.08 16.74 0.56
C ALA A 551 -17.30 16.94 2.08
N LYS A 552 -16.61 16.13 2.89
CA LYS A 552 -16.66 16.23 4.35
C LYS A 552 -16.11 17.57 4.84
N LEU A 553 -14.97 18.02 4.29
CA LEU A 553 -14.40 19.33 4.61
C LEU A 553 -15.39 20.45 4.28
N ARG A 554 -15.98 20.44 3.08
CA ARG A 554 -16.97 21.45 2.66
C ARG A 554 -18.20 21.44 3.56
N SER A 555 -18.68 20.27 3.98
CA SER A 555 -19.79 20.13 4.92
C SER A 555 -19.45 20.74 6.29
N GLU A 556 -18.26 20.48 6.81
CA GLU A 556 -17.79 21.03 8.09
C GLU A 556 -17.55 22.55 8.06
N LEU A 557 -17.15 23.09 6.91
CA LEU A 557 -17.03 24.54 6.70
C LEU A 557 -18.39 25.23 6.61
N ALA A 558 -19.39 24.55 6.00
CA ALA A 558 -20.76 25.07 5.91
C ALA A 558 -21.53 25.00 7.24
N ALA A 559 -21.15 24.07 8.13
CA ALA A 559 -21.73 23.97 9.47
C ALA A 559 -21.28 25.19 10.30
N ARG A 560 -22.24 26.07 10.69
CA ARG A 560 -21.93 27.16 11.61
C ARG A 560 -21.33 26.60 12.90
N PRO A 561 -20.27 27.22 13.45
CA PRO A 561 -19.78 26.81 14.76
C PRO A 561 -20.94 26.84 15.75
N THR A 562 -21.32 25.68 16.26
CA THR A 562 -22.19 25.59 17.43
C THR A 562 -21.47 26.38 18.54
N SER A 563 -22.01 27.52 18.94
CA SER A 563 -21.50 28.26 20.07
C SER A 563 -21.38 27.31 21.25
N ILE A 564 -20.15 27.00 21.62
CA ILE A 564 -19.86 26.32 22.88
C ILE A 564 -20.16 27.38 23.96
N GLY A 565 -21.31 27.19 24.64
CA GLY A 565 -21.72 27.98 25.78
C GLY A 565 -20.88 27.70 27.01
#